data_b7e3aacccc06bf909b4f24e34c41d829
#
_entry.id   b7e3aacccc06bf909b4f24e34c41d829
#
_cell.length_a   1.000
_cell.length_b   1.000
_cell.length_c   1.000
_cell.angle_alpha   90.00
_cell.angle_beta   90.00
_cell.angle_gamma   90.00
#
_symmetry.space_group_name_H-M   'P 1'
#
loop_
_entity.id
_entity.type
_entity.pdbx_description
1 polymer ?
#
loop_
_entity_poly.entity_id
_entity_poly.type
_entity_poly.pdbx_seq_one_letter_code
_entity_poly.pdbx_strand_id
1 'polypeptide(L)' 'MLYGNIKVLCKEKGISISKVEEELGFPRSYICKWNENEPGVRKVQKVADYLGVPIEALLADEEPGKG' A
#
# COMPACT_ATOMS: atom_id res chain seq x y z
N MET A 1 1.46 -8.88 -3.80
CA MET A 1 0.95 -8.70 -2.47
C MET A 1 0.76 -7.25 -2.15
N LEU A 2 -0.20 -6.96 -1.37
CA LEU A 2 -0.55 -5.56 -1.09
C LEU A 2 0.62 -4.74 -0.54
N TYR A 3 1.26 -5.24 0.49
CA TYR A 3 2.37 -4.50 1.08
C TYR A 3 3.49 -4.30 0.06
N GLY A 4 3.79 -5.32 -0.69
CA GLY A 4 4.84 -5.23 -1.69
C GLY A 4 4.53 -4.19 -2.75
N ASN A 5 3.27 -4.13 -3.18
CA ASN A 5 2.87 -3.17 -4.18
C ASN A 5 3.00 -1.75 -3.63
N ILE A 6 2.61 -1.55 -2.39
CA ILE A 6 2.71 -0.22 -1.78
C ILE A 6 4.18 0.16 -1.64
N LYS A 7 5.02 -0.80 -1.25
CA LYS A 7 6.42 -0.53 -1.06
C LYS A 7 7.08 -0.09 -2.38
N VAL A 8 6.75 -0.78 -3.45
CA VAL A 8 7.31 -0.45 -4.76
C VAL A 8 6.87 0.94 -5.20
N LEU A 9 5.57 1.23 -5.02
CA LEU A 9 5.07 2.54 -5.46
C LEU A 9 5.67 3.67 -4.63
N CYS A 10 5.86 3.44 -3.34
CA CYS A 10 6.46 4.47 -2.50
C CYS A 10 7.90 4.71 -2.95
N LYS A 11 8.60 3.65 -3.29
CA LYS A 11 9.97 3.79 -3.70
C LYS A 11 10.04 4.58 -5.00
N GLU A 12 9.13 4.28 -5.93
CA GLU A 12 9.12 4.99 -7.20
C GLU A 12 8.81 6.46 -7.03
N LYS A 13 8.02 6.80 -6.02
CA LYS A 13 7.68 8.19 -5.80
C LYS A 13 8.63 8.88 -4.84
N GLY A 14 9.60 8.16 -4.36
CA GLY A 14 10.59 8.78 -3.47
C GLY A 14 10.09 9.10 -2.08
N ILE A 15 9.11 8.35 -1.59
CA ILE A 15 8.61 8.57 -0.25
C ILE A 15 8.68 7.29 0.53
N SER A 16 8.67 7.38 1.84
CA SER A 16 8.77 6.19 2.65
C SER A 16 7.39 5.76 3.10
N ILE A 17 7.25 4.51 3.49
CA ILE A 17 6.00 4.02 4.00
C ILE A 17 5.66 4.74 5.29
N SER A 18 6.67 5.06 6.10
CA SER A 18 6.43 5.78 7.34
C SER A 18 5.78 7.13 7.05
N LYS A 19 6.18 7.76 5.96
CA LYS A 19 5.62 9.04 5.60
C LYS A 19 4.15 8.89 5.24
N VAL A 20 3.81 7.82 4.52
CA VAL A 20 2.43 7.57 4.14
C VAL A 20 1.60 7.35 5.42
N GLU A 21 2.12 6.58 6.35
CA GLU A 21 1.40 6.32 7.60
C GLU A 21 1.16 7.62 8.34
N GLU A 22 2.17 8.43 8.41
CA GLU A 22 2.07 9.68 9.14
C GLU A 22 1.06 10.61 8.50
N GLU A 23 1.09 10.74 7.17
CA GLU A 23 0.18 11.62 6.48
C GLU A 23 -1.27 11.15 6.56
N LEU A 24 -1.49 9.86 6.62
CA LEU A 24 -2.84 9.33 6.67
C LEU A 24 -3.34 9.10 8.09
N GLY A 25 -2.50 9.40 9.07
CA GLY A 25 -2.92 9.21 10.44
C GLY A 25 -2.93 7.77 10.89
N PHE A 26 -2.15 6.93 10.26
CA PHE A 26 -2.08 5.52 10.63
C PHE A 26 -1.02 5.34 11.72
N PRO A 27 -1.18 4.34 12.54
CA PRO A 27 -0.18 4.04 13.55
C PRO A 27 1.12 3.59 12.90
N ARG A 28 2.22 3.69 13.63
CA ARG A 28 3.48 3.28 13.13
C ARG A 28 3.47 1.79 12.78
N SER A 29 4.06 1.43 11.71
CA SER A 29 4.15 0.05 11.24
C SER A 29 2.80 -0.56 10.89
N TYR A 30 1.78 0.25 10.74
CA TYR A 30 0.46 -0.23 10.42
C TYR A 30 0.45 -0.88 9.03
N ILE A 31 1.02 -0.22 8.05
CA ILE A 31 1.04 -0.75 6.69
C ILE A 31 1.93 -1.98 6.60
N CYS A 32 2.98 -2.05 7.38
CA CYS A 32 3.84 -3.21 7.35
C CYS A 32 3.08 -4.47 7.74
N LYS A 33 2.09 -4.35 8.59
CA LYS A 33 1.35 -5.52 9.03
C LYS A 33 0.41 -6.02 7.96
N TRP A 34 0.20 -5.24 6.92
CA TRP A 34 -0.67 -5.67 5.84
C TRP A 34 -0.07 -6.83 5.06
N ASN A 35 1.19 -7.12 5.31
CA ASN A 35 1.82 -8.25 4.69
C ASN A 35 1.21 -9.54 5.26
N GLU A 36 0.73 -9.49 6.47
CA GLU A 36 0.14 -10.64 7.11
C GLU A 36 -1.37 -10.56 7.17
N ASN A 37 -1.92 -9.39 7.40
CA ASN A 37 -3.33 -9.23 7.54
C ASN A 37 -3.77 -8.11 6.63
N GLU A 38 -4.62 -8.41 5.65
CA GLU A 38 -5.08 -7.39 4.75
C GLU A 38 -6.08 -6.47 5.41
N PRO A 39 -6.00 -5.20 5.19
CA PRO A 39 -6.91 -4.24 5.78
C PRO A 39 -8.19 -4.18 4.98
N GLY A 40 -9.14 -3.45 5.48
CA GLY A 40 -10.37 -3.23 4.75
C GLY A 40 -10.10 -2.35 3.54
N VAL A 41 -10.99 -2.42 2.56
CA VAL A 41 -10.79 -1.69 1.32
C VAL A 41 -10.70 -0.18 1.55
N ARG A 42 -11.36 0.35 2.57
CA ARG A 42 -11.30 1.78 2.80
C ARG A 42 -9.88 2.24 3.15
N LYS A 43 -9.15 1.43 3.90
CA LYS A 43 -7.80 1.81 4.24
C LYS A 43 -6.90 1.73 3.01
N VAL A 44 -7.13 0.75 2.18
CA VAL A 44 -6.35 0.60 0.96
C VAL A 44 -6.65 1.77 0.04
N GLN A 45 -7.91 2.20 -0.02
CA GLN A 45 -8.28 3.31 -0.88
C GLN A 45 -7.58 4.61 -0.43
N LYS A 46 -7.42 4.79 0.88
CA LYS A 46 -6.75 5.98 1.37
C LYS A 46 -5.30 6.01 0.88
N VAL A 47 -4.64 4.87 0.88
CA VAL A 47 -3.26 4.82 0.42
C VAL A 47 -3.21 5.06 -1.08
N ALA A 48 -4.15 4.48 -1.83
CA ALA A 48 -4.17 4.66 -3.28
C ALA A 48 -4.37 6.14 -3.61
N ASP A 49 -5.30 6.80 -2.90
CA ASP A 49 -5.57 8.20 -3.16
C ASP A 49 -4.33 9.03 -2.83
N TYR A 50 -3.66 8.72 -1.75
CA TYR A 50 -2.49 9.49 -1.35
C TYR A 50 -1.38 9.33 -2.40
N LEU A 51 -1.21 8.12 -2.92
CA LEU A 51 -0.17 7.86 -3.90
C LEU A 51 -0.58 8.29 -5.31
N GLY A 52 -1.84 8.65 -5.49
CA GLY A 52 -2.29 9.09 -6.80
C GLY A 52 -2.41 7.97 -7.80
N VAL A 53 -2.73 6.77 -7.35
CA VAL A 53 -2.89 5.62 -8.24
C VAL A 53 -4.24 4.98 -8.02
N PRO A 54 -4.73 4.21 -8.96
CA PRO A 54 -6.01 3.54 -8.76
C PRO A 54 -5.81 2.43 -7.74
N ILE A 55 -6.85 2.10 -7.01
CA ILE A 55 -6.75 1.10 -5.98
C ILE A 55 -6.32 -0.24 -6.59
N GLU A 56 -6.66 -0.50 -7.83
CA GLU A 56 -6.27 -1.74 -8.48
C GLU A 56 -4.76 -1.88 -8.53
N ALA A 57 -4.04 -0.78 -8.60
CA ALA A 57 -2.59 -0.83 -8.63
C ALA A 57 -2.03 -1.40 -7.34
N LEU A 58 -2.74 -1.22 -6.24
CA LEU A 58 -2.29 -1.75 -4.96
C LEU A 58 -2.74 -3.19 -4.80
N LEU A 59 -3.87 -3.54 -5.36
CA LEU A 59 -4.39 -4.88 -5.19
C LEU A 59 -3.91 -5.86 -6.25
N ALA A 60 -3.24 -5.37 -7.25
CA ALA A 60 -2.77 -6.23 -8.32
C ALA A 60 -1.84 -7.30 -7.78
N ASP A 61 -2.02 -8.50 -8.26
CA ASP A 61 -1.21 -9.58 -7.79
C ASP A 61 -0.23 -9.79 -8.87
N GLU A 62 0.86 -9.28 -8.81
CA GLU A 62 1.83 -9.40 -9.81
C GLU A 62 2.34 -10.74 -9.98
N GLU A 63 1.87 -11.73 -9.38
CA GLU A 63 2.29 -12.98 -9.54
C GLU A 63 1.76 -13.51 -10.68
N PRO A 64 2.18 -13.35 -11.73
CA PRO A 64 1.68 -13.75 -12.91
C PRO A 64 1.50 -15.16 -12.93
N GLY A 65 2.27 -15.73 -12.51
CA GLY A 65 2.17 -17.07 -12.62
C GLY A 65 1.08 -17.64 -12.01
N LYS A 66 0.64 -17.14 -11.25
CA LYS A 66 -0.20 -17.67 -10.62
C LYS A 66 -1.27 -17.51 -11.16
N GLY A 67 -1.41 -16.77 -11.44
CA GLY A 67 -2.57 -16.57 -12.14
C GLY A 67 -3.13 -17.48 -12.20
#